data_9150e274a3c167eea1abc5c9e6870e3b
#
_entry.id   9150e274a3c167eea1abc5c9e6870e3b
#
_cell.length_a   1.000
_cell.length_b   1.000
_cell.length_c   1.000
_cell.angle_alpha   90.00
_cell.angle_beta   90.00
_cell.angle_gamma   90.00
#
_symmetry.space_group_name_H-M   'P 1'
#
loop_
_entity.id
_entity.type
_entity.pdbx_description
1 polymer ?
#
loop_
_entity_poly.entity_id
_entity_poly.type
_entity_poly.pdbx_seq_one_letter_code
_entity_poly.pdbx_strand_id
1 'polypeptide(L)'
;TDSIVLIGVDNYLGATHEFYDSFYNYIKKNMKKDQIVMDLADTYAARWINSPRRNTFLEELIYQGKKLYLKDLWVPSTEDYIKIGYTEEELQWAEANEFYIWQYFVENELLYSTEPKLLTRFINPGPFSRFNLELDSESPGSIGRYIGWKIIRSYVKNNNTSLLQMLQMDAQSIFNKAKFKPKN
;
A
#
# COMPACT_ATOMS: atom_id res chain seq x y z
N THR A 1 15.27 16.43 12.98
CA THR A 1 15.76 17.59 12.22
C THR A 1 15.85 17.20 10.76
N ASP A 2 15.63 18.13 9.82
CA ASP A 2 15.62 17.84 8.38
C ASP A 2 16.99 17.41 7.83
N SER A 3 18.02 17.47 8.64
CA SER A 3 19.42 17.15 8.28
C SER A 3 19.95 15.85 8.88
N ILE A 4 19.21 15.16 9.75
CA ILE A 4 19.66 13.93 10.41
C ILE A 4 18.55 12.91 10.40
N VAL A 5 18.87 11.69 9.97
CA VAL A 5 18.02 10.51 10.05
C VAL A 5 18.64 9.54 11.05
N LEU A 6 17.87 9.12 12.04
CA LEU A 6 18.24 8.07 12.99
C LEU A 6 17.51 6.78 12.62
N ILE A 7 18.25 5.70 12.46
CA ILE A 7 17.69 4.38 12.09
C ILE A 7 18.03 3.40 13.22
N GLY A 8 16.99 2.80 13.83
CA GLY A 8 17.12 1.71 14.77
C GLY A 8 17.42 0.41 14.01
N VAL A 9 18.70 0.09 13.85
CA VAL A 9 19.14 -1.06 13.05
C VAL A 9 18.71 -2.41 13.64
N ASP A 10 18.37 -2.43 14.91
CA ASP A 10 17.79 -3.57 15.64
C ASP A 10 16.40 -3.98 15.08
N ASN A 11 15.75 -3.14 14.31
CA ASN A 11 14.52 -3.46 13.59
C ASN A 11 14.75 -4.18 12.24
N TYR A 12 16.00 -4.41 11.83
CA TYR A 12 16.34 -4.90 10.47
C TYR A 12 17.38 -6.03 10.47
N LEU A 13 17.41 -6.85 11.51
CA LEU A 13 18.40 -7.92 11.69
C LEU A 13 18.13 -9.15 10.81
N GLY A 14 16.94 -9.23 10.22
CA GLY A 14 16.48 -10.37 9.41
C GLY A 14 15.35 -11.15 10.10
N ALA A 15 14.39 -11.65 9.32
CA ALA A 15 13.16 -12.27 9.81
C ALA A 15 13.37 -13.47 10.75
N THR A 16 14.55 -14.11 10.69
CA THR A 16 14.91 -15.29 11.48
C THR A 16 15.74 -14.97 12.71
N HIS A 17 15.99 -13.69 13.00
CA HIS A 17 16.78 -13.29 14.15
C HIS A 17 16.05 -13.60 15.45
N GLU A 18 16.75 -14.13 16.47
CA GLU A 18 16.20 -14.57 17.76
C GLU A 18 15.39 -13.48 18.48
N PHE A 19 15.74 -12.21 18.34
CA PHE A 19 14.97 -11.09 18.92
C PHE A 19 13.55 -11.00 18.40
N TYR A 20 13.24 -11.64 17.27
CA TYR A 20 11.93 -11.61 16.63
C TYR A 20 11.10 -12.88 16.81
N ASP A 21 11.55 -13.82 17.65
CA ASP A 21 10.84 -15.09 17.85
C ASP A 21 9.40 -14.91 18.35
N SER A 22 9.15 -13.86 19.13
CA SER A 22 7.81 -13.52 19.63
C SER A 22 6.95 -12.71 18.66
N PHE A 23 7.51 -12.22 17.54
CA PHE A 23 6.75 -11.43 16.56
C PHE A 23 6.01 -12.32 15.57
N TYR A 24 4.84 -11.85 15.13
CA TYR A 24 4.08 -12.53 14.06
C TYR A 24 4.83 -12.51 12.73
N ASN A 25 4.70 -13.57 11.95
CA ASN A 25 5.39 -13.72 10.66
C ASN A 25 5.13 -12.56 9.68
N TYR A 26 3.91 -12.04 9.64
CA TYR A 26 3.56 -10.92 8.77
C TYR A 26 4.24 -9.60 9.16
N ILE A 27 4.74 -9.47 10.39
CA ILE A 27 5.54 -8.32 10.85
C ILE A 27 7.01 -8.57 10.53
N LYS A 28 7.57 -9.69 11.04
CA LYS A 28 9.02 -9.94 10.97
C LYS A 28 9.53 -10.17 9.54
N LYS A 29 8.68 -10.55 8.57
CA LYS A 29 9.08 -10.72 7.16
C LYS A 29 9.72 -9.45 6.57
N ASN A 30 9.34 -8.28 7.08
CA ASN A 30 9.84 -6.98 6.64
C ASN A 30 10.93 -6.40 7.56
N MET A 31 11.30 -7.09 8.66
CA MET A 31 12.37 -6.67 9.57
C MET A 31 13.76 -7.09 9.02
N LYS A 32 14.09 -6.60 7.81
CA LYS A 32 15.30 -6.93 7.07
C LYS A 32 15.88 -5.69 6.38
N LYS A 33 17.16 -5.75 6.04
CA LYS A 33 17.93 -4.60 5.50
C LYS A 33 17.28 -3.92 4.29
N ASP A 34 16.65 -4.69 3.40
CA ASP A 34 16.02 -4.15 2.18
C ASP A 34 14.85 -3.21 2.50
N GLN A 35 14.24 -3.35 3.69
CA GLN A 35 13.13 -2.51 4.12
C GLN A 35 13.57 -1.16 4.71
N ILE A 36 14.83 -0.96 5.07
CA ILE A 36 15.32 0.33 5.63
C ILE A 36 14.97 1.50 4.69
N VAL A 37 15.30 1.35 3.41
CA VAL A 37 15.04 2.41 2.42
C VAL A 37 13.54 2.56 2.16
N MET A 38 12.77 1.47 2.21
CA MET A 38 11.32 1.49 2.02
C MET A 38 10.59 2.21 3.15
N ASP A 39 10.99 1.98 4.40
CA ASP A 39 10.41 2.64 5.58
C ASP A 39 10.80 4.13 5.64
N LEU A 40 12.04 4.42 5.24
CA LEU A 40 12.49 5.80 5.09
C LEU A 40 11.67 6.52 4.02
N ALA A 41 11.47 5.90 2.86
CA ALA A 41 10.64 6.45 1.79
C ALA A 41 9.19 6.69 2.24
N ASP A 42 8.60 5.76 3.00
CA ASP A 42 7.25 5.93 3.57
C ASP A 42 7.16 7.15 4.52
N THR A 43 8.19 7.34 5.34
CA THR A 43 8.26 8.46 6.30
C THR A 43 8.36 9.81 5.57
N TYR A 44 9.19 9.89 4.53
CA TYR A 44 9.32 11.10 3.73
C TYR A 44 8.09 11.35 2.86
N ALA A 45 7.51 10.31 2.25
CA ALA A 45 6.32 10.44 1.42
C ALA A 45 5.15 11.07 2.18
N ALA A 46 4.95 10.71 3.44
CA ALA A 46 3.88 11.25 4.28
C ALA A 46 3.94 12.78 4.43
N ARG A 47 5.11 13.41 4.26
CA ARG A 47 5.28 14.88 4.35
C ARG A 47 4.76 15.62 3.10
N TRP A 48 4.64 14.94 1.96
CA TRP A 48 4.27 15.53 0.67
C TRP A 48 2.82 15.28 0.29
N ILE A 49 2.15 14.37 0.99
CA ILE A 49 0.80 13.91 0.67
C ILE A 49 -0.18 14.46 1.72
N ASN A 50 -1.27 15.06 1.26
CA ASN A 50 -2.35 15.45 2.16
C ASN A 50 -2.98 14.22 2.81
N SER A 51 -3.11 14.26 4.13
CA SER A 51 -3.82 13.21 4.88
C SER A 51 -5.30 13.12 4.48
N PRO A 52 -5.92 11.95 4.57
CA PRO A 52 -7.35 11.77 4.35
C PRO A 52 -8.17 12.73 5.23
N ARG A 53 -9.18 13.36 4.65
CA ARG A 53 -10.01 14.37 5.35
C ARG A 53 -11.36 13.84 5.78
N ARG A 54 -11.98 13.02 4.93
CA ARG A 54 -13.31 12.43 5.15
C ARG A 54 -13.21 11.02 5.69
N ASN A 55 -12.00 10.46 5.74
CA ASN A 55 -11.71 9.09 6.17
C ASN A 55 -12.51 8.04 5.40
N THR A 56 -12.82 8.29 4.12
CA THR A 56 -13.41 7.27 3.26
C THR A 56 -12.37 6.23 2.89
N PHE A 57 -12.81 5.00 2.64
CA PHE A 57 -11.89 3.94 2.21
C PHE A 57 -11.14 4.30 0.93
N LEU A 58 -11.80 4.98 -0.03
CA LEU A 58 -11.14 5.50 -1.24
C LEU A 58 -10.01 6.49 -0.91
N GLU A 59 -10.22 7.40 0.04
CA GLU A 59 -9.16 8.33 0.45
C GLU A 59 -7.95 7.58 0.99
N GLU A 60 -8.16 6.53 1.77
CA GLU A 60 -7.07 5.69 2.30
C GLU A 60 -6.37 4.91 1.20
N LEU A 61 -7.11 4.29 0.26
CA LEU A 61 -6.52 3.62 -0.90
C LEU A 61 -5.59 4.56 -1.67
N ILE A 62 -6.08 5.76 -1.98
CA ILE A 62 -5.33 6.78 -2.75
C ILE A 62 -4.14 7.30 -1.96
N TYR A 63 -4.28 7.54 -0.66
CA TYR A 63 -3.17 7.97 0.20
C TYR A 63 -2.03 6.95 0.20
N GLN A 64 -2.34 5.67 0.42
CA GLN A 64 -1.34 4.60 0.40
C GLN A 64 -0.76 4.40 -1.01
N GLY A 65 -1.59 4.52 -2.04
CA GLY A 65 -1.15 4.44 -3.43
C GLY A 65 -0.15 5.54 -3.81
N LYS A 66 -0.36 6.78 -3.35
CA LYS A 66 0.58 7.89 -3.54
C LYS A 66 1.93 7.61 -2.87
N LYS A 67 1.93 7.06 -1.65
CA LYS A 67 3.16 6.67 -0.93
C LYS A 67 3.95 5.64 -1.74
N LEU A 68 3.28 4.59 -2.22
CA LEU A 68 3.92 3.54 -3.03
C LEU A 68 4.40 4.07 -4.38
N TYR A 69 3.67 4.98 -5.00
CA TYR A 69 4.10 5.61 -6.24
C TYR A 69 5.35 6.50 -6.06
N LEU A 70 5.50 7.16 -4.93
CA LEU A 70 6.75 7.87 -4.62
C LEU A 70 7.94 6.91 -4.50
N LYS A 71 7.74 5.68 -4.00
CA LYS A 71 8.78 4.64 -4.05
C LYS A 71 9.14 4.24 -5.49
N ASP A 72 8.17 4.20 -6.42
CA ASP A 72 8.48 3.96 -7.84
C ASP A 72 9.47 4.99 -8.40
N LEU A 73 9.36 6.24 -7.95
CA LEU A 73 10.21 7.33 -8.42
C LEU A 73 11.56 7.40 -7.70
N TRP A 74 11.58 7.13 -6.39
CA TRP A 74 12.78 7.28 -5.57
C TRP A 74 13.69 6.05 -5.60
N VAL A 75 13.12 4.87 -5.78
CA VAL A 75 13.84 3.58 -5.82
C VAL A 75 13.38 2.73 -7.01
N PRO A 76 13.54 3.22 -8.24
CA PRO A 76 12.96 2.58 -9.43
C PRO A 76 13.50 1.17 -9.71
N SER A 77 14.74 0.88 -9.27
CA SER A 77 15.37 -0.43 -9.47
C SER A 77 14.95 -1.49 -8.44
N THR A 78 14.18 -1.11 -7.42
CA THR A 78 13.68 -2.04 -6.41
C THR A 78 12.45 -2.77 -6.94
N GLU A 79 12.37 -4.08 -6.70
CA GLU A 79 11.23 -4.90 -7.09
C GLU A 79 9.93 -4.46 -6.39
N ASP A 80 8.81 -4.60 -7.08
CA ASP A 80 7.52 -4.11 -6.60
C ASP A 80 7.08 -4.77 -5.30
N TYR A 81 7.36 -6.07 -5.12
CA TYR A 81 7.02 -6.77 -3.86
C TYR A 81 7.78 -6.20 -2.66
N ILE A 82 9.03 -5.76 -2.83
CA ILE A 82 9.81 -5.12 -1.77
C ILE A 82 9.22 -3.74 -1.43
N LYS A 83 8.85 -2.95 -2.45
CA LYS A 83 8.26 -1.61 -2.26
C LYS A 83 6.98 -1.65 -1.41
N ILE A 84 6.12 -2.65 -1.64
CA ILE A 84 4.86 -2.80 -0.92
C ILE A 84 5.01 -3.56 0.41
N GLY A 85 6.14 -4.26 0.62
CA GLY A 85 6.40 -5.11 1.78
C GLY A 85 5.73 -6.47 1.71
N TYR A 86 5.59 -7.02 0.51
CA TYR A 86 5.09 -8.36 0.23
C TYR A 86 6.23 -9.36 0.05
N THR A 87 5.90 -10.65 0.03
CA THR A 87 6.73 -11.65 -0.64
C THR A 87 6.42 -11.62 -2.15
N GLU A 88 7.24 -12.30 -2.94
CA GLU A 88 6.99 -12.42 -4.37
C GLU A 88 5.67 -13.15 -4.65
N GLU A 89 5.38 -14.21 -3.91
CA GLU A 89 4.15 -14.98 -4.00
C GLU A 89 2.91 -14.14 -3.60
N GLU A 90 3.02 -13.31 -2.56
CA GLU A 90 1.95 -12.40 -2.16
C GLU A 90 1.65 -11.37 -3.25
N LEU A 91 2.67 -10.83 -3.93
CA LEU A 91 2.45 -9.93 -5.06
C LEU A 91 1.81 -10.65 -6.24
N GLN A 92 2.30 -11.84 -6.60
CA GLN A 92 1.73 -12.67 -7.66
C GLN A 92 0.25 -12.98 -7.40
N TRP A 93 -0.08 -13.33 -6.14
CA TRP A 93 -1.48 -13.55 -5.74
C TRP A 93 -2.33 -12.28 -5.95
N ALA A 94 -1.84 -11.13 -5.49
CA ALA A 94 -2.55 -9.86 -5.65
C ALA A 94 -2.77 -9.49 -7.13
N GLU A 95 -1.78 -9.76 -7.98
CA GLU A 95 -1.86 -9.51 -9.43
C GLU A 95 -2.85 -10.46 -10.13
N ALA A 96 -2.86 -11.72 -9.75
CA ALA A 96 -3.78 -12.73 -10.29
C ALA A 96 -5.24 -12.48 -9.87
N ASN A 97 -5.46 -11.82 -8.73
CA ASN A 97 -6.79 -11.59 -8.17
C ASN A 97 -7.24 -10.11 -8.26
N GLU A 98 -6.52 -9.25 -8.99
CA GLU A 98 -6.79 -7.80 -9.04
C GLU A 98 -8.25 -7.48 -9.39
N PHE A 99 -8.82 -8.17 -10.37
CA PHE A 99 -10.20 -8.01 -10.78
C PHE A 99 -11.19 -8.36 -9.65
N TYR A 100 -11.02 -9.50 -9.01
CA TYR A 100 -11.93 -9.97 -7.94
C TYR A 100 -11.86 -9.11 -6.69
N ILE A 101 -10.66 -8.63 -6.32
CA ILE A 101 -10.47 -7.69 -5.21
C ILE A 101 -11.23 -6.40 -5.49
N TRP A 102 -11.07 -5.86 -6.71
CA TRP A 102 -11.75 -4.63 -7.11
C TRP A 102 -13.26 -4.81 -7.18
N GLN A 103 -13.73 -5.90 -7.78
CA GLN A 103 -15.14 -6.26 -7.83
C GLN A 103 -15.74 -6.31 -6.41
N TYR A 104 -15.06 -6.96 -5.47
CA TYR A 104 -15.51 -7.01 -4.08
C TYR A 104 -15.67 -5.61 -3.46
N PHE A 105 -14.70 -4.71 -3.68
CA PHE A 105 -14.78 -3.35 -3.14
C PHE A 105 -15.94 -2.55 -3.73
N VAL A 106 -16.24 -2.74 -5.00
CA VAL A 106 -17.33 -2.04 -5.71
C VAL A 106 -18.70 -2.62 -5.33
N GLU A 107 -18.86 -3.94 -5.41
CA GLU A 107 -20.14 -4.61 -5.14
C GLU A 107 -20.60 -4.45 -3.69
N ASN A 108 -19.68 -4.36 -2.75
CA ASN A 108 -19.99 -4.11 -1.34
C ASN A 108 -20.00 -2.61 -0.98
N GLU A 109 -19.96 -1.72 -1.97
CA GLU A 109 -20.03 -0.25 -1.82
C GLU A 109 -18.98 0.32 -0.84
N LEU A 110 -17.80 -0.32 -0.73
CA LEU A 110 -16.82 0.04 0.29
C LEU A 110 -16.12 1.37 0.04
N LEU A 111 -15.99 1.80 -1.21
CA LEU A 111 -15.15 2.94 -1.60
C LEU A 111 -15.48 4.23 -0.83
N TYR A 112 -16.75 4.51 -0.62
CA TYR A 112 -17.21 5.72 0.05
C TYR A 112 -17.57 5.50 1.53
N SER A 113 -17.41 4.29 2.01
CA SER A 113 -17.63 3.95 3.41
C SER A 113 -16.56 4.61 4.30
N THR A 114 -16.99 5.10 5.45
CA THR A 114 -16.12 5.64 6.51
C THR A 114 -15.96 4.67 7.68
N GLU A 115 -16.32 3.41 7.49
CA GLU A 115 -16.24 2.40 8.55
C GLU A 115 -14.78 2.11 8.93
N PRO A 116 -14.36 2.36 10.20
CA PRO A 116 -12.98 2.21 10.62
C PRO A 116 -12.44 0.78 10.47
N LYS A 117 -13.33 -0.23 10.52
CA LYS A 117 -12.95 -1.64 10.35
C LYS A 117 -12.35 -1.93 8.97
N LEU A 118 -12.66 -1.13 7.94
CA LEU A 118 -12.08 -1.29 6.60
C LEU A 118 -10.57 -1.08 6.62
N LEU A 119 -10.07 -0.18 7.47
CA LEU A 119 -8.62 0.03 7.63
C LEU A 119 -7.95 -1.22 8.18
N THR A 120 -8.53 -1.84 9.20
CA THR A 120 -7.99 -3.08 9.79
C THR A 120 -8.08 -4.26 8.83
N ARG A 121 -9.12 -4.30 7.99
CA ARG A 121 -9.34 -5.38 7.02
C ARG A 121 -8.40 -5.31 5.82
N PHE A 122 -8.12 -4.10 5.31
CA PHE A 122 -7.53 -3.92 3.98
C PHE A 122 -6.34 -2.95 3.89
N ILE A 123 -6.05 -2.16 4.93
CA ILE A 123 -4.99 -1.14 4.90
C ILE A 123 -3.88 -1.44 5.90
N ASN A 124 -4.24 -1.72 7.14
CA ASN A 124 -3.28 -1.95 8.21
C ASN A 124 -2.54 -3.28 8.02
N PRO A 125 -1.30 -3.41 8.52
CA PRO A 125 -0.59 -4.68 8.51
C PRO A 125 -1.40 -5.78 9.17
N GLY A 126 -1.42 -6.95 8.56
CA GLY A 126 -2.12 -8.14 9.03
C GLY A 126 -1.60 -9.39 8.33
N PRO A 127 -1.93 -10.58 8.85
CA PRO A 127 -1.52 -11.84 8.23
C PRO A 127 -2.18 -12.06 6.86
N PHE A 128 -3.37 -11.55 6.67
CA PHE A 128 -4.15 -11.59 5.42
C PHE A 128 -5.19 -10.47 5.41
N SER A 129 -5.77 -10.19 4.25
CA SER A 129 -6.88 -9.26 4.10
C SER A 129 -8.21 -9.97 4.36
N ARG A 130 -9.17 -9.29 5.02
CA ARG A 130 -10.40 -9.92 5.50
C ARG A 130 -11.58 -9.56 4.60
N PHE A 131 -11.85 -10.42 3.62
CA PHE A 131 -13.05 -10.34 2.77
C PHE A 131 -14.26 -11.01 3.42
N ASN A 132 -14.06 -11.79 4.49
CA ASN A 132 -15.03 -12.69 5.12
C ASN A 132 -15.42 -13.86 4.19
N LEU A 133 -14.44 -14.38 3.48
CA LEU A 133 -14.55 -15.54 2.59
C LEU A 133 -13.69 -16.69 3.13
N GLU A 134 -13.97 -17.91 2.72
CA GLU A 134 -13.20 -19.10 3.16
C GLU A 134 -11.72 -19.02 2.77
N LEU A 135 -11.39 -18.35 1.66
CA LEU A 135 -10.03 -18.22 1.13
C LEU A 135 -9.29 -16.96 1.62
N ASP A 136 -9.80 -16.25 2.64
CA ASP A 136 -9.16 -15.04 3.15
C ASP A 136 -7.67 -15.26 3.49
N SER A 137 -7.34 -16.42 4.06
CA SER A 137 -5.97 -16.76 4.48
C SER A 137 -4.96 -16.88 3.34
N GLU A 138 -5.40 -16.98 2.09
CA GLU A 138 -4.53 -17.00 0.91
C GLU A 138 -4.16 -15.59 0.46
N SER A 139 -4.94 -14.58 0.83
CA SER A 139 -4.72 -13.20 0.42
C SER A 139 -3.58 -12.56 1.23
N PRO A 140 -2.78 -11.67 0.63
CA PRO A 140 -1.84 -10.87 1.41
C PRO A 140 -2.57 -9.88 2.31
N GLY A 141 -1.94 -9.52 3.43
CA GLY A 141 -2.42 -8.43 4.27
C GLY A 141 -2.34 -7.09 3.54
N SER A 142 -3.14 -6.11 3.97
CA SER A 142 -3.09 -4.72 3.46
C SER A 142 -3.35 -4.59 1.95
N ILE A 143 -4.22 -5.45 1.37
CA ILE A 143 -4.46 -5.50 -0.08
C ILE A 143 -4.98 -4.19 -0.67
N GLY A 144 -5.63 -3.35 0.14
CA GLY A 144 -6.07 -2.03 -0.28
C GLY A 144 -4.92 -1.11 -0.69
N ARG A 145 -3.72 -1.27 -0.08
CA ARG A 145 -2.52 -0.53 -0.49
C ARG A 145 -2.13 -0.86 -1.93
N TYR A 146 -2.21 -2.13 -2.31
CA TYR A 146 -1.97 -2.60 -3.67
C TYR A 146 -2.96 -1.97 -4.67
N ILE A 147 -4.25 -2.03 -4.40
CA ILE A 147 -5.27 -1.44 -5.28
C ILE A 147 -5.08 0.08 -5.40
N GLY A 148 -4.82 0.78 -4.29
CA GLY A 148 -4.51 2.21 -4.31
C GLY A 148 -3.32 2.54 -5.20
N TRP A 149 -2.26 1.73 -5.14
CA TRP A 149 -1.07 1.89 -5.99
C TRP A 149 -1.37 1.70 -7.47
N LYS A 150 -2.16 0.67 -7.83
CA LYS A 150 -2.59 0.44 -9.21
C LYS A 150 -3.45 1.59 -9.74
N ILE A 151 -4.33 2.18 -8.90
CA ILE A 151 -5.12 3.36 -9.27
C ILE A 151 -4.20 4.57 -9.56
N ILE A 152 -3.19 4.82 -8.71
CA ILE A 152 -2.25 5.94 -8.93
C ILE A 152 -1.40 5.71 -10.18
N ARG A 153 -0.87 4.51 -10.40
CA ARG A 153 -0.14 4.16 -11.63
C ARG A 153 -1.01 4.37 -12.87
N SER A 154 -2.29 3.98 -12.80
CA SER A 154 -3.25 4.23 -13.88
C SER A 154 -3.52 5.72 -14.08
N TYR A 155 -3.66 6.50 -13.00
CA TYR A 155 -3.82 7.94 -13.07
C TYR A 155 -2.65 8.60 -13.81
N VAL A 156 -1.42 8.30 -13.42
CA VAL A 156 -0.22 8.89 -14.04
C VAL A 156 -0.10 8.49 -15.51
N LYS A 157 -0.40 7.26 -15.84
CA LYS A 157 -0.39 6.78 -17.25
C LYS A 157 -1.38 7.54 -18.14
N ASN A 158 -2.54 7.92 -17.59
CA ASN A 158 -3.65 8.51 -18.36
C ASN A 158 -3.72 10.05 -18.31
N ASN A 159 -2.86 10.71 -17.50
CA ASN A 159 -2.91 12.14 -17.28
C ASN A 159 -1.52 12.77 -17.34
N ASN A 160 -1.42 13.94 -17.97
CA ASN A 160 -0.19 14.72 -17.99
C ASN A 160 -0.21 15.78 -16.85
N THR A 161 -0.16 15.31 -15.60
CA THR A 161 -0.19 16.16 -14.41
C THR A 161 1.17 16.13 -13.74
N SER A 162 1.64 17.28 -13.22
CA SER A 162 2.90 17.28 -12.46
C SER A 162 2.78 16.44 -11.18
N LEU A 163 3.91 15.89 -10.72
CA LEU A 163 3.94 15.08 -9.50
C LEU A 163 3.33 15.84 -8.31
N LEU A 164 3.75 17.08 -8.08
CA LEU A 164 3.26 17.87 -6.96
C LEU A 164 1.74 18.09 -7.01
N GLN A 165 1.20 18.40 -8.20
CA GLN A 165 -0.25 18.54 -8.37
C GLN A 165 -0.98 17.24 -8.07
N MET A 166 -0.48 16.09 -8.54
CA MET A 166 -1.07 14.78 -8.25
C MET A 166 -1.04 14.47 -6.75
N LEU A 167 0.07 14.74 -6.06
CA LEU A 167 0.19 14.47 -4.62
C LEU A 167 -0.80 15.30 -3.79
N GLN A 168 -1.12 16.54 -4.22
CA GLN A 168 -2.04 17.44 -3.53
C GLN A 168 -3.51 17.27 -3.94
N MET A 169 -3.78 16.53 -5.04
CA MET A 169 -5.13 16.32 -5.55
C MET A 169 -5.95 15.42 -4.61
N ASP A 170 -7.25 15.71 -4.48
CA ASP A 170 -8.17 14.88 -3.70
C ASP A 170 -8.41 13.50 -4.34
N ALA A 171 -8.81 12.55 -3.52
CA ALA A 171 -8.95 11.15 -3.92
C ALA A 171 -10.03 10.94 -4.99
N GLN A 172 -11.14 11.64 -4.90
CA GLN A 172 -12.23 11.52 -5.87
C GLN A 172 -11.80 12.01 -7.26
N SER A 173 -11.10 13.14 -7.32
CA SER A 173 -10.58 13.68 -8.57
C SER A 173 -9.55 12.75 -9.22
N ILE A 174 -8.65 12.15 -8.41
CA ILE A 174 -7.71 11.13 -8.90
C ILE A 174 -8.47 9.94 -9.44
N PHE A 175 -9.38 9.37 -8.66
CA PHE A 175 -10.12 8.17 -9.04
C PHE A 175 -10.89 8.37 -10.35
N ASN A 176 -11.64 9.46 -10.48
CA ASN A 176 -12.41 9.77 -11.70
C ASN A 176 -11.53 9.89 -12.95
N LYS A 177 -10.31 10.44 -12.80
CA LYS A 177 -9.38 10.65 -13.92
C LYS A 177 -8.45 9.45 -14.16
N ALA A 178 -8.29 8.56 -13.20
CA ALA A 178 -7.40 7.41 -13.30
C ALA A 178 -7.83 6.46 -14.43
N LYS A 179 -9.13 6.37 -14.73
CA LYS A 179 -9.69 5.39 -15.67
C LYS A 179 -9.20 3.97 -15.35
N PHE A 180 -9.08 3.68 -14.06
CA PHE A 180 -8.57 2.42 -13.57
C PHE A 180 -9.45 1.26 -14.06
N LYS A 181 -8.81 0.27 -14.66
CA LYS A 181 -9.43 -0.98 -15.06
C LYS A 181 -8.55 -2.09 -14.49
N PRO A 182 -9.09 -2.91 -13.56
CA PRO A 182 -8.33 -4.04 -13.02
C PRO A 182 -8.00 -5.04 -14.14
N LYS A 183 -6.91 -5.74 -13.97
CA LYS A 183 -6.53 -6.85 -14.87
C LYS A 183 -7.41 -8.07 -14.55
N ASN A 184 -7.84 -8.78 -15.61
CA ASN A 184 -8.41 -10.11 -15.50
C ASN A 184 -7.30 -11.14 -15.45
#